data_5a5d51a66bcfa6a91d05915b0600c3a8
#
_entry.id   5a5d51a66bcfa6a91d05915b0600c3a8
#
_cell.length_a   1.000
_cell.length_b   1.000
_cell.length_c   1.000
_cell.angle_alpha   90.00
_cell.angle_beta   90.00
_cell.angle_gamma   90.00
#
_symmetry.space_group_name_H-M   'P 1'
#
loop_
_entity.id
_entity.type
_entity.pdbx_description
1 polymer ?
#
loop_
_entity_poly.entity_id
_entity_poly.type
_entity_poly.pdbx_seq_one_letter_code
_entity_poly.pdbx_strand_id
1 'polypeptide(L)'
;KDIGVTQKTAWNMLHRIRECFGGENNSKLEGVVQIDETFVGGKNKNRHWDKKVKNSQGRSFKDKTPVFGMKQTDGKVVAKVVENTKAKTLSKEIRKTIKVGSTIYSDEWNYGNLSRRYHHEFVDHSRKQYVVGQVTTNAIESFWALLKRGIIGVYHFVSRKHLQKYVDEFVFRHNTRNLDRQNIFSLILSNSRYINLKDLSYAD
;
A
#
# COMPACT_ATOMS: atom_id res chain seq x y z
N LYS A 1 -0.41 27.12 10.41
CA LYS A 1 -0.60 28.34 11.23
C LYS A 1 -0.97 27.97 12.68
N ASP A 2 -1.79 26.94 12.89
CA ASP A 2 -2.38 26.65 14.21
C ASP A 2 -1.38 26.20 15.29
N ILE A 3 -0.24 25.63 14.88
CA ILE A 3 0.81 25.17 15.80
C ILE A 3 2.05 26.06 15.83
N GLY A 4 2.05 27.22 15.14
CA GLY A 4 3.10 28.22 15.19
C GLY A 4 4.50 27.77 14.69
N VAL A 5 4.60 26.72 13.89
CA VAL A 5 5.88 26.20 13.37
C VAL A 5 6.05 26.46 11.88
N THR A 6 7.29 26.38 11.38
CA THR A 6 7.59 26.50 9.96
C THR A 6 7.04 25.32 9.16
N GLN A 7 6.85 25.50 7.86
CA GLN A 7 6.41 24.42 6.97
C GLN A 7 7.37 23.22 7.01
N LYS A 8 8.67 23.42 7.02
CA LYS A 8 9.70 22.38 7.14
C LYS A 8 9.53 21.58 8.44
N THR A 9 9.34 22.30 9.56
CA THR A 9 9.11 21.68 10.87
C THR A 9 7.81 20.86 10.88
N ALA A 10 6.71 21.43 10.38
CA ALA A 10 5.43 20.73 10.27
C ALA A 10 5.54 19.46 9.42
N TRP A 11 6.25 19.52 8.28
CA TRP A 11 6.51 18.37 7.43
C TRP A 11 7.26 17.26 8.16
N ASN A 12 8.33 17.61 8.87
CA ASN A 12 9.11 16.66 9.68
C ASN A 12 8.25 16.02 10.79
N MET A 13 7.44 16.79 11.49
CA MET A 13 6.51 16.29 12.52
C MET A 13 5.53 15.28 11.92
N LEU A 14 4.91 15.59 10.77
CA LEU A 14 4.00 14.67 10.08
C LEU A 14 4.70 13.38 9.62
N HIS A 15 5.96 13.45 9.20
CA HIS A 15 6.73 12.24 8.85
C HIS A 15 7.01 11.35 10.04
N ARG A 16 7.25 11.91 11.22
CA ARG A 16 7.39 11.16 12.48
C ARG A 16 6.07 10.51 12.90
N ILE A 17 4.96 11.23 12.78
CA ILE A 17 3.63 10.67 13.05
C ILE A 17 3.33 9.51 12.09
N ARG A 18 3.71 9.62 10.81
CA ARG A 18 3.52 8.52 9.85
C ARG A 18 4.27 7.24 10.22
N GLU A 19 5.39 7.33 10.88
CA GLU A 19 6.12 6.15 11.36
C GLU A 19 5.33 5.37 12.41
N CYS A 20 4.49 6.04 13.21
CA CYS A 20 3.59 5.38 14.15
C CYS A 20 2.52 4.49 13.49
N PHE A 21 2.25 4.68 12.20
CA PHE A 21 1.22 3.93 11.48
C PHE A 21 1.69 2.57 10.95
N GLY A 22 2.99 2.35 10.86
CA GLY A 22 3.57 1.14 10.26
C GLY A 22 3.23 -0.16 10.99
N GLY A 23 2.86 -0.11 12.27
CA GLY A 23 2.47 -1.27 13.07
C GLY A 23 1.27 -2.01 12.47
N GLU A 24 0.23 -1.30 12.05
CA GLU A 24 -0.97 -1.88 11.47
C GLU A 24 -0.72 -2.55 10.09
N ASN A 25 0.32 -2.15 9.40
CA ASN A 25 0.72 -2.72 8.11
C ASN A 25 1.52 -4.03 8.24
N ASN A 26 1.62 -4.59 9.42
CA ASN A 26 2.25 -5.90 9.70
C ASN A 26 1.23 -6.95 10.19
N SER A 27 -0.06 -6.68 10.06
CA SER A 27 -1.12 -7.63 10.43
C SER A 27 -1.03 -8.92 9.62
N LYS A 28 -1.35 -10.05 10.25
CA LYS A 28 -1.58 -11.32 9.55
C LYS A 28 -3.00 -11.34 9.00
N LEU A 29 -3.12 -11.76 7.75
CA LEU A 29 -4.39 -11.89 7.04
C LEU A 29 -4.78 -13.37 6.92
N GLU A 30 -6.08 -13.67 6.98
CA GLU A 30 -6.62 -15.03 6.88
C GLU A 30 -7.98 -15.02 6.17
N GLY A 31 -8.50 -16.22 5.88
CA GLY A 31 -9.75 -16.37 5.16
C GLY A 31 -9.60 -16.03 3.67
N VAL A 32 -10.51 -15.24 3.12
CA VAL A 32 -10.45 -14.80 1.73
C VAL A 32 -9.67 -13.50 1.62
N VAL A 33 -8.56 -13.53 0.90
CA VAL A 33 -7.65 -12.39 0.72
C VAL A 33 -7.50 -12.07 -0.76
N GLN A 34 -7.83 -10.85 -1.12
CA GLN A 34 -7.60 -10.30 -2.46
C GLN A 34 -6.19 -9.72 -2.53
N ILE A 35 -5.47 -10.00 -3.62
CA ILE A 35 -4.14 -9.46 -3.86
C ILE A 35 -4.09 -8.75 -5.22
N ASP A 36 -3.37 -7.62 -5.27
CA ASP A 36 -3.19 -6.84 -6.50
C ASP A 36 -1.99 -5.90 -6.36
N GLU A 37 -1.46 -5.42 -7.48
CA GLU A 37 -0.44 -4.40 -7.55
C GLU A 37 -0.96 -3.09 -8.09
N THR A 38 -0.46 -2.01 -7.50
CA THR A 38 -0.66 -0.69 -8.06
C THR A 38 0.66 0.05 -8.24
N PHE A 39 0.69 0.99 -9.17
CA PHE A 39 1.87 1.81 -9.45
C PHE A 39 1.60 3.25 -9.07
N VAL A 40 2.42 3.77 -8.15
CA VAL A 40 2.33 5.13 -7.63
C VAL A 40 3.46 5.97 -8.20
N GLY A 41 3.12 7.13 -8.77
CA GLY A 41 4.09 8.07 -9.35
C GLY A 41 3.40 9.19 -10.10
N GLY A 42 4.18 10.18 -10.53
CA GLY A 42 3.68 11.31 -11.29
C GLY A 42 3.18 10.94 -12.68
N LYS A 43 2.21 11.68 -13.19
CA LYS A 43 1.77 11.55 -14.58
C LYS A 43 2.81 12.21 -15.49
N ASN A 44 3.49 11.43 -16.31
CA ASN A 44 4.53 11.92 -17.24
C ASN A 44 3.98 13.02 -18.19
N LYS A 45 2.69 12.98 -18.54
CA LYS A 45 2.05 14.02 -19.35
C LYS A 45 2.06 15.40 -18.71
N ASN A 46 2.12 15.49 -17.38
CA ASN A 46 2.11 16.72 -16.61
C ASN A 46 3.54 17.27 -16.36
N ARG A 47 4.58 16.57 -16.82
CA ARG A 47 5.97 17.03 -16.70
C ARG A 47 6.30 18.01 -17.82
N HIS A 48 7.19 18.93 -17.51
CA HIS A 48 7.79 19.79 -18.53
C HIS A 48 8.46 18.93 -19.62
N TRP A 49 8.49 19.38 -20.85
CA TRP A 49 8.91 18.57 -22.01
C TRP A 49 10.32 18.00 -21.87
N ASP A 50 11.27 18.75 -21.28
CA ASP A 50 12.67 18.37 -21.01
C ASP A 50 12.81 17.31 -19.88
N LYS A 51 11.79 17.21 -19.00
CA LYS A 51 11.73 16.28 -17.87
C LYS A 51 10.85 15.06 -18.13
N LYS A 52 10.33 14.93 -19.35
CA LYS A 52 9.55 13.74 -19.73
C LYS A 52 10.41 12.49 -19.80
N VAL A 53 9.97 11.42 -19.16
CA VAL A 53 10.63 10.12 -19.20
C VAL A 53 10.07 9.32 -20.37
N LYS A 54 10.94 8.92 -21.32
CA LYS A 54 10.55 8.08 -22.46
C LYS A 54 10.08 6.70 -21.97
N ASN A 55 9.03 6.15 -22.57
CA ASN A 55 8.46 4.83 -22.27
C ASN A 55 8.06 4.66 -20.79
N SER A 56 7.40 5.69 -20.20
CA SER A 56 6.90 5.69 -18.82
C SER A 56 5.40 5.48 -18.73
N GLN A 57 4.79 4.77 -19.68
CA GLN A 57 3.34 4.48 -19.69
C GLN A 57 3.00 3.24 -18.84
N GLY A 58 1.75 3.17 -18.39
CA GLY A 58 1.22 2.01 -17.68
C GLY A 58 2.01 1.62 -16.42
N ARG A 59 2.48 0.38 -16.37
CA ARG A 59 3.24 -0.24 -15.26
C ARG A 59 4.76 0.04 -15.33
N SER A 60 5.19 1.15 -15.94
CA SER A 60 6.62 1.46 -16.06
C SER A 60 7.28 1.77 -14.72
N PHE A 61 8.38 1.06 -14.43
CA PHE A 61 9.21 1.28 -13.24
C PHE A 61 10.11 2.52 -13.33
N LYS A 62 10.19 3.17 -14.49
CA LYS A 62 11.10 4.31 -14.73
C LYS A 62 10.73 5.52 -13.87
N ASP A 63 9.43 5.76 -13.66
CA ASP A 63 8.93 6.92 -12.93
C ASP A 63 7.82 6.58 -11.93
N LYS A 64 7.45 5.31 -11.81
CA LYS A 64 6.47 4.83 -10.85
C LYS A 64 7.07 3.78 -9.94
N THR A 65 6.54 3.70 -8.74
CA THR A 65 6.96 2.74 -7.73
C THR A 65 5.83 1.74 -7.51
N PRO A 66 6.08 0.43 -7.61
CA PRO A 66 5.06 -0.58 -7.37
C PRO A 66 4.74 -0.68 -5.88
N VAL A 67 3.47 -0.81 -5.59
CA VAL A 67 2.92 -1.10 -4.26
C VAL A 67 2.10 -2.37 -4.39
N PHE A 68 2.44 -3.40 -3.61
CA PHE A 68 1.72 -4.65 -3.54
C PHE A 68 0.76 -4.63 -2.36
N GLY A 69 -0.49 -4.96 -2.60
CA GLY A 69 -1.54 -4.97 -1.59
C GLY A 69 -2.17 -6.34 -1.40
N MET A 70 -2.55 -6.61 -0.17
CA MET A 70 -3.24 -7.81 0.28
C MET A 70 -4.36 -7.37 1.19
N LYS A 71 -5.61 -7.70 0.87
CA LYS A 71 -6.79 -7.24 1.61
C LYS A 71 -7.75 -8.40 1.88
N GLN A 72 -8.09 -8.62 3.14
CA GLN A 72 -9.22 -9.45 3.49
C GLN A 72 -10.50 -8.82 2.95
N THR A 73 -11.41 -9.63 2.43
CA THR A 73 -12.65 -9.13 1.80
C THR A 73 -13.37 -8.14 2.70
N ASP A 74 -13.63 -8.49 3.95
CA ASP A 74 -14.33 -7.64 4.93
C ASP A 74 -13.44 -7.18 6.09
N GLY A 75 -12.12 -7.20 5.91
CA GLY A 75 -11.19 -7.01 7.00
C GLY A 75 -10.08 -5.99 6.74
N LYS A 76 -8.92 -6.36 7.26
CA LYS A 76 -7.71 -5.55 7.21
C LYS A 76 -7.08 -5.56 5.82
N VAL A 77 -6.31 -4.53 5.55
CA VAL A 77 -5.42 -4.41 4.41
C VAL A 77 -3.96 -4.34 4.87
N VAL A 78 -3.08 -4.94 4.10
CA VAL A 78 -1.62 -4.77 4.20
C VAL A 78 -1.11 -4.36 2.83
N ALA A 79 -0.30 -3.30 2.75
CA ALA A 79 0.24 -2.82 1.49
C ALA A 79 1.72 -2.44 1.65
N LYS A 80 2.57 -2.97 0.77
CA LYS A 80 4.03 -2.80 0.83
C LYS A 80 4.56 -2.22 -0.47
N VAL A 81 5.40 -1.23 -0.35
CA VAL A 81 6.25 -0.80 -1.47
C VAL A 81 7.23 -1.93 -1.78
N VAL A 82 7.24 -2.38 -3.01
CA VAL A 82 8.10 -3.49 -3.44
C VAL A 82 9.10 -3.01 -4.50
N GLU A 83 10.20 -3.70 -4.60
CA GLU A 83 11.25 -3.38 -5.58
C GLU A 83 10.78 -3.66 -7.01
N ASN A 84 10.05 -4.75 -7.19
CA ASN A 84 9.53 -5.21 -8.48
C ASN A 84 8.29 -6.10 -8.26
N THR A 85 7.56 -6.39 -9.35
CA THR A 85 6.38 -7.25 -9.34
C THR A 85 6.67 -8.69 -9.81
N LYS A 86 7.93 -9.15 -9.65
CA LYS A 86 8.28 -10.54 -9.98
C LYS A 86 7.67 -11.51 -8.98
N ALA A 87 7.23 -12.67 -9.46
CA ALA A 87 6.62 -13.72 -8.63
C ALA A 87 7.42 -14.06 -7.36
N LYS A 88 8.76 -14.08 -7.44
CA LYS A 88 9.64 -14.32 -6.29
C LYS A 88 9.50 -13.25 -5.20
N THR A 89 9.40 -11.98 -5.58
CA THR A 89 9.24 -10.86 -4.65
C THR A 89 7.88 -10.90 -4.00
N LEU A 90 6.82 -11.03 -4.82
CA LEU A 90 5.44 -10.99 -4.32
C LEU A 90 5.11 -12.22 -3.47
N SER A 91 5.51 -13.42 -3.88
CA SER A 91 5.29 -14.64 -3.09
C SER A 91 5.98 -14.62 -1.72
N LYS A 92 7.10 -13.88 -1.59
CA LYS A 92 7.74 -13.65 -0.29
C LYS A 92 6.85 -12.81 0.63
N GLU A 93 6.26 -11.74 0.12
CA GLU A 93 5.35 -10.89 0.90
C GLU A 93 4.03 -11.60 1.24
N ILE A 94 3.49 -12.40 0.31
CA ILE A 94 2.31 -13.25 0.56
C ILE A 94 2.57 -14.20 1.74
N ARG A 95 3.67 -14.94 1.70
CA ARG A 95 4.02 -15.91 2.78
C ARG A 95 4.26 -15.25 4.13
N LYS A 96 4.76 -14.02 4.16
CA LYS A 96 4.94 -13.25 5.39
C LYS A 96 3.62 -12.77 5.98
N THR A 97 2.64 -12.47 5.12
CA THR A 97 1.44 -11.72 5.51
C THR A 97 0.20 -12.60 5.61
N ILE A 98 0.02 -13.57 4.71
CA ILE A 98 -1.18 -14.41 4.63
C ILE A 98 -0.93 -15.74 5.36
N LYS A 99 -1.87 -16.15 6.20
CA LYS A 99 -1.84 -17.43 6.88
C LYS A 99 -2.03 -18.58 5.88
N VAL A 100 -1.30 -19.68 6.08
CA VAL A 100 -1.44 -20.91 5.29
C VAL A 100 -2.87 -21.43 5.37
N GLY A 101 -3.41 -21.94 4.27
CA GLY A 101 -4.79 -22.43 4.16
C GLY A 101 -5.81 -21.35 3.79
N SER A 102 -5.39 -20.07 3.67
CA SER A 102 -6.27 -19.01 3.19
C SER A 102 -6.56 -19.15 1.70
N THR A 103 -7.70 -18.60 1.27
CA THR A 103 -8.06 -18.46 -0.15
C THR A 103 -7.52 -17.12 -0.67
N ILE A 104 -6.85 -17.14 -1.81
CA ILE A 104 -6.27 -15.95 -2.44
C ILE A 104 -7.00 -15.70 -3.76
N TYR A 105 -7.51 -14.47 -3.93
CA TYR A 105 -8.09 -13.98 -5.18
C TYR A 105 -7.15 -12.95 -5.81
N SER A 106 -6.85 -13.11 -7.11
CA SER A 106 -6.00 -12.20 -7.87
C SER A 106 -6.57 -11.94 -9.27
N ASP A 107 -6.07 -10.90 -9.93
CA ASP A 107 -6.37 -10.59 -11.35
C ASP A 107 -5.39 -11.26 -12.32
N GLU A 108 -4.30 -11.82 -11.84
CA GLU A 108 -3.29 -12.51 -12.65
C GLU A 108 -2.89 -13.85 -12.02
N TRP A 109 -2.53 -14.81 -12.85
CA TRP A 109 -2.04 -16.13 -12.41
C TRP A 109 -0.59 -16.12 -11.89
N ASN A 110 0.18 -15.08 -12.19
CA ASN A 110 1.66 -15.12 -12.16
C ASN A 110 2.28 -14.80 -10.79
N TYR A 111 1.71 -15.31 -9.68
CA TYR A 111 2.29 -15.10 -8.34
C TYR A 111 3.20 -16.26 -7.86
N GLY A 112 3.59 -17.15 -8.78
CA GLY A 112 4.38 -18.33 -8.47
C GLY A 112 3.52 -19.48 -7.89
N ASN A 113 4.18 -20.54 -7.43
CA ASN A 113 3.48 -21.73 -6.94
C ASN A 113 2.86 -21.49 -5.55
N LEU A 114 1.70 -20.84 -5.52
CA LEU A 114 0.93 -20.61 -4.29
C LEU A 114 0.05 -21.79 -3.91
N SER A 115 -0.34 -22.63 -4.86
CA SER A 115 -1.31 -23.72 -4.69
C SER A 115 -0.93 -24.78 -3.66
N ARG A 116 0.36 -24.90 -3.31
CA ARG A 116 0.80 -25.82 -2.23
C ARG A 116 0.43 -25.36 -0.82
N ARG A 117 0.13 -24.07 -0.63
CA ARG A 117 -0.11 -23.47 0.69
C ARG A 117 -1.42 -22.72 0.79
N TYR A 118 -2.01 -22.35 -0.35
CA TYR A 118 -3.19 -21.49 -0.45
C TYR A 118 -4.14 -22.03 -1.50
N HIS A 119 -5.43 -21.81 -1.32
CA HIS A 119 -6.42 -21.99 -2.39
C HIS A 119 -6.36 -20.74 -3.27
N HIS A 120 -5.69 -20.84 -4.43
CA HIS A 120 -5.50 -19.68 -5.32
C HIS A 120 -6.48 -19.74 -6.48
N GLU A 121 -7.31 -18.73 -6.58
CA GLU A 121 -8.26 -18.50 -7.67
C GLU A 121 -7.99 -17.13 -8.31
N PHE A 122 -8.21 -17.02 -9.61
CA PHE A 122 -7.92 -15.77 -10.33
C PHE A 122 -9.04 -15.44 -11.30
N VAL A 123 -9.18 -14.13 -11.58
CA VAL A 123 -10.12 -13.58 -12.57
C VAL A 123 -9.34 -13.21 -13.80
N ASP A 124 -9.67 -13.81 -14.95
CA ASP A 124 -9.02 -13.48 -16.22
C ASP A 124 -9.69 -12.28 -16.88
N HIS A 125 -9.17 -11.08 -16.61
CA HIS A 125 -9.65 -9.84 -17.23
C HIS A 125 -9.45 -9.81 -18.75
N SER A 126 -8.55 -10.62 -19.34
CA SER A 126 -8.36 -10.68 -20.79
C SER A 126 -9.59 -11.24 -21.50
N ARG A 127 -10.40 -12.05 -20.79
CA ARG A 127 -11.66 -12.61 -21.26
C ARG A 127 -12.88 -11.77 -20.89
N LYS A 128 -12.69 -10.52 -20.43
CA LYS A 128 -13.76 -9.62 -19.91
C LYS A 128 -14.57 -10.25 -18.76
N GLN A 129 -13.98 -11.19 -18.04
CA GLN A 129 -14.56 -11.72 -16.82
C GLN A 129 -14.12 -10.84 -15.66
N TYR A 130 -15.05 -10.15 -15.02
CA TYR A 130 -14.79 -9.28 -13.86
C TYR A 130 -15.13 -9.95 -12.54
N VAL A 131 -15.95 -10.99 -12.60
CA VAL A 131 -16.36 -11.81 -11.45
C VAL A 131 -16.59 -13.25 -11.95
N VAL A 132 -15.97 -14.22 -11.30
CA VAL A 132 -16.23 -15.65 -11.51
C VAL A 132 -16.79 -16.20 -10.21
N GLY A 133 -18.13 -16.33 -10.13
CA GLY A 133 -18.81 -16.69 -8.90
C GLY A 133 -18.58 -15.64 -7.80
N GLN A 134 -17.86 -15.97 -6.75
CA GLN A 134 -17.50 -15.07 -5.65
C GLN A 134 -16.10 -14.45 -5.81
N VAL A 135 -15.35 -14.81 -6.84
CA VAL A 135 -13.97 -14.32 -7.07
C VAL A 135 -14.03 -12.90 -7.59
N THR A 136 -13.47 -11.96 -6.86
CA THR A 136 -13.42 -10.55 -7.21
C THR A 136 -12.20 -9.87 -6.58
N THR A 137 -11.69 -8.83 -7.21
CA THR A 137 -10.62 -7.95 -6.68
C THR A 137 -11.12 -6.56 -6.29
N ASN A 138 -12.43 -6.32 -6.32
CA ASN A 138 -13.04 -5.01 -6.11
C ASN A 138 -12.67 -4.35 -4.77
N ALA A 139 -12.47 -5.16 -3.72
CA ALA A 139 -12.17 -4.61 -2.39
C ALA A 139 -10.76 -4.00 -2.35
N ILE A 140 -9.76 -4.65 -2.95
CA ILE A 140 -8.40 -4.10 -3.03
C ILE A 140 -8.33 -2.93 -4.03
N GLU A 141 -9.07 -2.99 -5.13
CA GLU A 141 -9.18 -1.88 -6.09
C GLU A 141 -9.77 -0.61 -5.45
N SER A 142 -10.78 -0.77 -4.60
CA SER A 142 -11.37 0.33 -3.82
C SER A 142 -10.33 0.99 -2.91
N PHE A 143 -9.47 0.20 -2.27
CA PHE A 143 -8.36 0.72 -1.46
C PHE A 143 -7.35 1.48 -2.32
N TRP A 144 -7.00 0.98 -3.51
CA TRP A 144 -6.14 1.70 -4.44
C TRP A 144 -6.72 3.03 -4.92
N ALA A 145 -8.01 3.06 -5.16
CA ALA A 145 -8.70 4.31 -5.53
C ALA A 145 -8.56 5.36 -4.42
N LEU A 146 -8.68 4.94 -3.15
CA LEU A 146 -8.52 5.81 -1.98
C LEU A 146 -7.09 6.32 -1.85
N LEU A 147 -6.10 5.43 -1.92
CA LEU A 147 -4.68 5.76 -1.87
C LEU A 147 -4.29 6.76 -2.98
N LYS A 148 -4.67 6.48 -4.23
CA LYS A 148 -4.35 7.33 -5.39
C LYS A 148 -5.00 8.71 -5.28
N ARG A 149 -6.27 8.78 -4.85
CA ARG A 149 -6.94 10.08 -4.61
C ARG A 149 -6.23 10.90 -3.55
N GLY A 150 -5.80 10.28 -2.44
CA GLY A 150 -5.06 10.97 -1.40
C GLY A 150 -3.70 11.46 -1.87
N ILE A 151 -2.94 10.63 -2.59
CA ILE A 151 -1.63 11.04 -3.12
C ILE A 151 -1.77 12.17 -4.14
N ILE A 152 -2.73 12.09 -5.07
CA ILE A 152 -2.88 13.09 -6.14
C ILE A 152 -3.56 14.37 -5.61
N GLY A 153 -4.61 14.23 -4.78
CA GLY A 153 -5.43 15.35 -4.36
C GLY A 153 -4.93 16.10 -3.13
N VAL A 154 -4.21 15.41 -2.22
CA VAL A 154 -3.75 16.01 -0.97
C VAL A 154 -2.25 16.25 -0.98
N TYR A 155 -1.47 15.23 -1.34
CA TYR A 155 0.00 15.30 -1.26
C TYR A 155 0.65 15.75 -2.58
N HIS A 156 -0.05 15.67 -3.70
CA HIS A 156 0.36 16.01 -5.06
C HIS A 156 1.55 15.19 -5.56
N PHE A 157 2.60 15.05 -4.76
CA PHE A 157 3.79 14.26 -5.07
C PHE A 157 4.35 13.62 -3.80
N VAL A 158 4.76 12.36 -3.93
CA VAL A 158 5.47 11.61 -2.89
C VAL A 158 6.69 10.94 -3.51
N SER A 159 7.87 11.19 -2.93
CA SER A 159 9.11 10.55 -3.40
C SER A 159 9.12 9.05 -3.09
N ARG A 160 9.85 8.27 -3.88
CA ARG A 160 10.02 6.81 -3.65
C ARG A 160 10.52 6.49 -2.24
N LYS A 161 11.47 7.29 -1.73
CA LYS A 161 12.07 7.17 -0.39
C LYS A 161 11.01 7.19 0.72
N HIS A 162 9.98 8.01 0.56
CA HIS A 162 8.98 8.23 1.60
C HIS A 162 7.63 7.53 1.33
N LEU A 163 7.48 6.89 0.17
CA LEU A 163 6.18 6.34 -0.26
C LEU A 163 5.60 5.36 0.75
N GLN A 164 6.43 4.47 1.35
CA GLN A 164 5.93 3.51 2.35
C GLN A 164 5.23 4.20 3.52
N LYS A 165 5.75 5.31 4.03
CA LYS A 165 5.13 6.05 5.15
C LYS A 165 3.72 6.55 4.82
N TYR A 166 3.50 6.95 3.57
CA TYR A 166 2.17 7.35 3.10
C TYR A 166 1.25 6.15 2.89
N VAL A 167 1.77 5.05 2.35
CA VAL A 167 1.02 3.79 2.25
C VAL A 167 0.60 3.32 3.64
N ASP A 168 1.49 3.36 4.64
CA ASP A 168 1.21 3.00 6.03
C ASP A 168 0.10 3.88 6.63
N GLU A 169 0.08 5.18 6.32
CA GLU A 169 -1.00 6.08 6.76
C GLU A 169 -2.36 5.63 6.20
N PHE A 170 -2.46 5.29 4.92
CA PHE A 170 -3.72 4.83 4.32
C PHE A 170 -4.14 3.46 4.83
N VAL A 171 -3.20 2.55 5.03
CA VAL A 171 -3.43 1.25 5.67
C VAL A 171 -3.96 1.43 7.09
N PHE A 172 -3.31 2.27 7.90
CA PHE A 172 -3.74 2.58 9.25
C PHE A 172 -5.17 3.12 9.28
N ARG A 173 -5.46 4.16 8.48
CA ARG A 173 -6.80 4.75 8.38
C ARG A 173 -7.86 3.73 7.97
N HIS A 174 -7.54 2.83 7.04
CA HIS A 174 -8.44 1.76 6.62
C HIS A 174 -8.69 0.76 7.74
N ASN A 175 -7.63 0.28 8.38
CA ASN A 175 -7.70 -0.78 9.39
C ASN A 175 -8.32 -0.30 10.71
N THR A 176 -8.25 1.00 11.00
CA THR A 176 -8.80 1.61 12.22
C THR A 176 -10.12 2.33 12.01
N ARG A 177 -10.73 2.26 10.83
CA ARG A 177 -11.92 3.03 10.44
C ARG A 177 -13.15 2.82 11.34
N ASN A 178 -13.22 1.68 12.03
CA ASN A 178 -14.31 1.32 12.93
C ASN A 178 -14.00 1.63 14.41
N LEU A 179 -12.78 2.16 14.70
CA LEU A 179 -12.41 2.55 16.06
C LEU A 179 -12.84 4.00 16.33
N ASP A 180 -13.16 4.29 17.57
CA ASP A 180 -13.40 5.66 18.03
C ASP A 180 -12.07 6.45 18.10
N ARG A 181 -12.19 7.78 18.22
CA ARG A 181 -11.05 8.70 18.21
C ARG A 181 -10.07 8.45 19.37
N GLN A 182 -10.56 8.08 20.54
CA GLN A 182 -9.74 7.85 21.72
C GLN A 182 -8.90 6.59 21.57
N ASN A 183 -9.48 5.53 21.04
CA ASN A 183 -8.78 4.28 20.73
C ASN A 183 -7.74 4.47 19.62
N ILE A 184 -8.06 5.24 18.56
CA ILE A 184 -7.10 5.60 17.52
C ILE A 184 -5.91 6.36 18.11
N PHE A 185 -6.17 7.37 18.96
CA PHE A 185 -5.11 8.15 19.60
C PHE A 185 -4.24 7.30 20.51
N SER A 186 -4.83 6.44 21.34
CA SER A 186 -4.12 5.51 22.23
C SER A 186 -3.24 4.54 21.44
N LEU A 187 -3.72 4.05 20.29
CA LEU A 187 -2.96 3.19 19.39
C LEU A 187 -1.75 3.92 18.78
N ILE A 188 -1.91 5.16 18.35
CA ILE A 188 -0.80 5.98 17.84
C ILE A 188 0.25 6.20 18.94
N LEU A 189 -0.16 6.53 20.14
CA LEU A 189 0.74 6.72 21.28
C LEU A 189 1.48 5.43 21.65
N SER A 190 0.81 4.29 21.66
CA SER A 190 1.46 3.01 21.95
C SER A 190 2.53 2.68 20.88
N ASN A 191 2.22 2.91 19.61
CA ASN A 191 3.15 2.69 18.51
C ASN A 191 4.36 3.65 18.57
N SER A 192 4.19 4.87 19.09
CA SER A 192 5.28 5.86 19.18
C SER A 192 6.42 5.39 20.09
N ARG A 193 6.17 4.53 21.07
CA ARG A 193 7.17 3.98 21.98
C ARG A 193 8.20 3.08 21.29
N TYR A 194 7.85 2.52 20.13
CA TYR A 194 8.73 1.63 19.37
C TYR A 194 9.54 2.36 18.28
N ILE A 195 9.36 3.67 18.16
CA ILE A 195 10.10 4.47 17.18
C ILE A 195 11.45 4.84 17.79
N ASN A 196 12.52 4.31 17.21
CA ASN A 196 13.86 4.70 17.60
C ASN A 196 14.16 6.11 17.07
N LEU A 197 14.47 7.04 17.96
CA LEU A 197 14.81 8.42 17.60
C LEU A 197 16.06 8.51 16.70
N LYS A 198 16.92 7.51 16.72
CA LYS A 198 18.12 7.43 15.85
C LYS A 198 17.79 7.15 14.39
N ASP A 199 16.68 6.44 14.11
CA ASP A 199 16.21 6.19 12.75
C ASP A 199 15.56 7.44 12.11
N LEU A 200 15.42 8.49 12.89
CA LEU A 200 14.89 9.80 12.50
C LEU A 200 15.97 10.78 12.07
N SER A 201 17.23 10.33 12.00
CA SER A 201 18.34 11.18 11.56
C SER A 201 18.05 11.69 10.14
N TYR A 202 18.11 12.99 10.00
CA TYR A 202 17.95 13.72 8.75
C TYR A 202 18.95 13.17 7.72
N ALA A 203 18.45 12.47 6.73
CA ALA A 203 19.18 12.35 5.49
C ALA A 203 18.74 13.56 4.64
N ASP A 204 19.65 14.48 4.50
CA ASP A 204 19.57 15.64 3.60
C ASP A 204 19.21 15.26 2.17
#